data_df490028c4ff605d787b445d3b205eed
#
_entry.id   df490028c4ff605d787b445d3b205eed
#
_cell.length_a   1.000
_cell.length_b   1.000
_cell.length_c   1.000
_cell.angle_alpha   90.00
_cell.angle_beta   90.00
_cell.angle_gamma   90.00
#
_symmetry.space_group_name_H-M   'P 1'
#
loop_
_entity.id
_entity.type
_entity.pdbx_description
1 polymer ?
#
loop_
_entity_poly.entity_id
_entity_poly.type
_entity_poly.pdbx_seq_one_letter_code
_entity_poly.pdbx_strand_id
1 'polypeptide(L)'
;MLRNTILCSAAALLLVASLTACGNQDDTSSVVSEESAPSSVAEVKYENINPLTGENNLATSAKGQRPIAFMINNNPNARPHWGLCSADVVIEGLVEGGSTRMMWLFSDVSNVPKIGSLRSMRHDFVEIADGFDAVLVHWGGSPQAYTSVSTNGVDELDGLSYEGSYFFRDNTRNVAIEHTGYTTGENILTLMEQKEIETKANSQYTSPFTFGKPDEKRTLTDGTCKQVDVFFSTAGYNHTFTYDESDGLYYNSIEGTPMKDDNGQQMAVTNVIGLYMNVSTIAGDGSGRVDMDLSGGEGFYISNGTYETITWKKGNTPSNPLKLYDKNGNELVLNAGKSWIGLLPENYSENTVIA
;
A
#
# COMPACT_ATOMS: atom_id res chain seq x y z
N MET A 1 -24.39 -41.60 -33.32
CA MET A 1 -25.54 -41.38 -34.19
C MET A 1 -25.93 -39.90 -34.14
N LEU A 2 -26.03 -39.30 -35.33
CA LEU A 2 -26.52 -37.97 -35.75
C LEU A 2 -25.82 -36.75 -35.06
N ARG A 3 -24.98 -35.94 -35.69
CA ARG A 3 -24.95 -35.19 -36.98
C ARG A 3 -26.16 -34.26 -37.19
N ASN A 4 -25.88 -32.94 -37.19
CA ASN A 4 -26.26 -31.92 -38.21
C ASN A 4 -25.75 -30.57 -37.75
N THR A 5 -24.82 -29.96 -38.38
CA THR A 5 -24.65 -29.23 -39.67
C THR A 5 -25.39 -27.87 -39.74
N ILE A 6 -24.56 -26.80 -39.73
CA ILE A 6 -24.37 -25.66 -40.65
C ILE A 6 -25.65 -24.85 -41.02
N LEU A 7 -25.55 -23.51 -40.91
CA LEU A 7 -25.72 -22.63 -42.05
C LEU A 7 -25.13 -21.24 -41.85
N CYS A 8 -24.23 -20.88 -42.78
CA CYS A 8 -23.78 -19.52 -43.09
C CYS A 8 -24.87 -18.75 -43.83
N SER A 9 -24.91 -17.44 -43.67
CA SER A 9 -25.46 -16.56 -44.72
C SER A 9 -24.73 -15.22 -44.68
N ALA A 10 -24.02 -14.97 -45.75
CA ALA A 10 -23.46 -13.67 -46.18
C ALA A 10 -24.45 -13.03 -47.18
N ALA A 11 -24.33 -11.74 -47.33
CA ALA A 11 -24.70 -10.89 -48.50
C ALA A 11 -25.34 -9.57 -48.01
N ALA A 12 -25.20 -8.40 -48.60
CA ALA A 12 -24.45 -7.93 -49.75
C ALA A 12 -24.40 -6.40 -49.72
N LEU A 13 -23.44 -5.85 -50.41
CA LEU A 13 -23.25 -4.44 -50.79
C LEU A 13 -24.42 -3.88 -51.55
N LEU A 14 -24.66 -2.56 -51.38
CA LEU A 14 -25.27 -1.74 -52.45
C LEU A 14 -24.58 -0.35 -52.46
N LEU A 15 -23.76 -0.14 -53.50
CA LEU A 15 -23.31 1.15 -54.00
C LEU A 15 -24.48 1.81 -54.79
N VAL A 16 -24.67 3.12 -54.58
CA VAL A 16 -25.32 3.96 -55.57
C VAL A 16 -24.48 5.20 -55.78
N ALA A 17 -23.91 5.30 -56.96
CA ALA A 17 -23.31 6.48 -57.53
C ALA A 17 -24.33 7.20 -58.38
N SER A 18 -24.39 8.52 -58.30
CA SER A 18 -24.98 9.33 -59.37
C SER A 18 -24.19 10.63 -59.55
N LEU A 19 -23.70 10.74 -60.74
CA LEU A 19 -23.00 11.87 -61.35
C LEU A 19 -23.97 12.91 -61.92
N THR A 20 -23.37 14.09 -62.15
CA THR A 20 -23.67 15.18 -63.12
C THR A 20 -24.28 16.43 -62.48
N ALA A 21 -23.89 17.66 -62.84
CA ALA A 21 -23.16 18.21 -63.99
C ALA A 21 -22.65 19.61 -63.68
N CYS A 22 -21.78 20.07 -64.57
CA CYS A 22 -21.06 21.36 -64.66
C CYS A 22 -21.94 22.63 -64.64
N GLY A 23 -21.31 23.72 -64.15
CA GLY A 23 -21.67 25.10 -64.41
C GLY A 23 -20.57 26.05 -63.94
N ASN A 24 -19.81 26.66 -64.88
CA ASN A 24 -18.81 27.70 -64.67
C ASN A 24 -19.46 29.01 -64.23
N GLN A 25 -18.81 29.78 -63.34
CA GLN A 25 -18.20 31.10 -63.63
C GLN A 25 -17.73 31.81 -62.39
N ASP A 26 -16.51 32.16 -62.43
CA ASP A 26 -15.74 33.31 -61.95
C ASP A 26 -16.12 34.12 -60.70
N ASP A 27 -15.09 34.29 -59.93
CA ASP A 27 -14.50 35.49 -59.30
C ASP A 27 -14.66 35.73 -57.78
N THR A 28 -13.51 36.06 -57.33
CA THR A 28 -13.09 36.82 -56.16
C THR A 28 -12.84 36.07 -54.83
N SER A 29 -11.52 36.00 -54.60
CA SER A 29 -10.82 35.74 -53.34
C SER A 29 -11.45 36.38 -52.09
N SER A 30 -11.69 35.55 -51.10
CA SER A 30 -11.49 35.88 -49.69
C SER A 30 -11.02 34.62 -48.95
N VAL A 31 -9.75 34.61 -48.61
CA VAL A 31 -9.16 33.64 -47.71
C VAL A 31 -9.74 33.90 -46.35
N VAL A 32 -10.75 33.11 -45.95
CA VAL A 32 -11.15 33.01 -44.59
C VAL A 32 -10.27 31.92 -43.97
N SER A 33 -9.25 32.36 -43.19
CA SER A 33 -8.53 31.49 -42.25
C SER A 33 -9.55 30.93 -41.25
N GLU A 34 -9.86 29.65 -41.36
CA GLU A 34 -10.51 28.90 -40.27
C GLU A 34 -9.53 28.91 -39.10
N GLU A 35 -9.80 29.78 -38.14
CA GLU A 35 -9.24 29.75 -36.82
C GLU A 35 -9.76 28.45 -36.15
N SER A 36 -8.92 27.43 -36.10
CA SER A 36 -9.20 26.19 -35.37
C SER A 36 -9.41 26.55 -33.91
N ALA A 37 -10.66 26.47 -33.45
CA ALA A 37 -11.00 26.56 -32.03
C ALA A 37 -10.14 25.58 -31.24
N PRO A 38 -9.59 25.98 -30.08
CA PRO A 38 -8.83 25.07 -29.25
C PRO A 38 -9.75 23.93 -28.82
N SER A 39 -9.39 22.69 -29.17
CA SER A 39 -10.02 21.50 -28.66
C SER A 39 -9.93 21.56 -27.14
N SER A 40 -11.06 21.76 -26.47
CA SER A 40 -11.12 21.66 -25.02
C SER A 40 -10.85 20.21 -24.66
N VAL A 41 -9.61 19.94 -24.22
CA VAL A 41 -9.27 18.66 -23.58
C VAL A 41 -10.22 18.57 -22.37
N ALA A 42 -11.13 17.58 -22.40
CA ALA A 42 -12.02 17.34 -21.27
C ALA A 42 -11.16 17.07 -20.03
N GLU A 43 -11.40 17.85 -18.98
CA GLU A 43 -10.72 17.68 -17.71
C GLU A 43 -11.05 16.29 -17.17
N VAL A 44 -10.03 15.44 -16.97
CA VAL A 44 -10.20 14.11 -16.39
C VAL A 44 -10.62 14.27 -14.94
N LYS A 45 -11.82 13.80 -14.60
CA LYS A 45 -12.32 13.82 -13.23
C LYS A 45 -11.94 12.53 -12.52
N TYR A 46 -11.18 12.67 -11.44
CA TYR A 46 -10.84 11.56 -10.55
C TYR A 46 -11.85 11.54 -9.39
N GLU A 47 -12.82 10.62 -9.44
CA GLU A 47 -13.93 10.59 -8.48
C GLU A 47 -13.72 9.59 -7.34
N ASN A 48 -12.83 8.60 -7.52
CA ASN A 48 -12.63 7.47 -6.63
C ASN A 48 -11.18 7.33 -6.17
N ILE A 49 -10.60 8.42 -5.72
CA ILE A 49 -9.21 8.41 -5.24
C ILE A 49 -9.10 7.60 -3.95
N ASN A 50 -8.20 6.60 -3.97
CA ASN A 50 -7.81 5.86 -2.80
C ASN A 50 -6.87 6.72 -1.93
N PRO A 51 -7.20 7.01 -0.66
CA PRO A 51 -6.42 7.90 0.19
C PRO A 51 -5.05 7.32 0.59
N LEU A 52 -4.84 6.01 0.46
CA LEU A 52 -3.58 5.33 0.79
C LEU A 52 -2.65 5.17 -0.41
N THR A 53 -3.16 5.26 -1.64
CA THR A 53 -2.37 5.05 -2.87
C THR A 53 -2.42 6.21 -3.86
N GLY A 54 -3.37 7.13 -3.72
CA GLY A 54 -3.59 8.19 -4.72
C GLY A 54 -4.19 7.69 -6.05
N GLU A 55 -4.43 6.39 -6.22
CA GLU A 55 -5.01 5.81 -7.43
C GLU A 55 -6.52 6.05 -7.50
N ASN A 56 -7.07 6.14 -8.72
CA ASN A 56 -8.50 6.30 -8.94
C ASN A 56 -9.21 4.93 -9.03
N ASN A 57 -9.10 4.13 -7.98
CA ASN A 57 -9.58 2.74 -7.93
C ASN A 57 -10.40 2.37 -6.69
N LEU A 58 -10.68 3.33 -5.79
CA LEU A 58 -11.41 3.05 -4.56
C LEU A 58 -12.88 2.72 -4.85
N ALA A 59 -13.40 1.65 -4.27
CA ALA A 59 -14.83 1.35 -4.34
C ALA A 59 -15.66 2.49 -3.72
N THR A 60 -16.80 2.81 -4.33
CA THR A 60 -17.65 3.91 -3.84
C THR A 60 -18.12 3.68 -2.40
N SER A 61 -18.33 2.42 -2.00
CA SER A 61 -18.70 2.04 -0.64
C SER A 61 -17.62 2.31 0.41
N ALA A 62 -16.34 2.36 -0.02
CA ALA A 62 -15.21 2.59 0.88
C ALA A 62 -14.83 4.08 1.01
N LYS A 63 -15.50 4.97 0.28
CA LYS A 63 -15.23 6.41 0.39
C LYS A 63 -15.52 6.97 1.77
N GLY A 64 -14.51 7.65 2.33
CA GLY A 64 -14.61 8.26 3.67
C GLY A 64 -14.65 7.25 4.81
N GLN A 65 -14.33 5.98 4.52
CA GLN A 65 -14.16 4.96 5.54
C GLN A 65 -12.76 5.02 6.16
N ARG A 66 -12.65 4.57 7.40
CA ARG A 66 -11.36 4.38 8.08
C ARG A 66 -10.60 3.24 7.41
N PRO A 67 -9.28 3.37 7.24
CA PRO A 67 -8.47 2.23 6.81
C PRO A 67 -8.45 1.14 7.88
N ILE A 68 -8.16 -0.10 7.45
CA ILE A 68 -7.98 -1.23 8.34
C ILE A 68 -6.53 -1.67 8.29
N ALA A 69 -5.88 -1.76 9.45
CA ALA A 69 -4.49 -2.13 9.62
C ALA A 69 -4.37 -3.55 10.18
N PHE A 70 -3.61 -4.42 9.55
CA PHE A 70 -3.41 -5.81 9.98
C PHE A 70 -1.97 -6.04 10.41
N MET A 71 -1.77 -6.56 11.62
CA MET A 71 -0.46 -6.98 12.09
C MET A 71 -0.08 -8.35 11.53
N ILE A 72 0.94 -8.41 10.72
CA ILE A 72 1.32 -9.57 9.92
C ILE A 72 2.68 -10.14 10.35
N ASN A 73 2.72 -11.46 10.40
CA ASN A 73 3.89 -12.25 10.72
C ASN A 73 4.86 -12.32 9.54
N ASN A 74 6.09 -11.85 9.68
CA ASN A 74 7.10 -11.93 8.62
C ASN A 74 8.11 -13.08 8.79
N ASN A 75 7.90 -13.98 9.75
CA ASN A 75 8.76 -15.15 9.89
C ASN A 75 8.75 -15.99 8.59
N PRO A 76 9.88 -16.57 8.15
CA PRO A 76 9.93 -17.42 6.96
C PRO A 76 8.88 -18.54 6.95
N ASN A 77 8.55 -19.12 8.12
CA ASN A 77 7.51 -20.15 8.25
C ASN A 77 6.08 -19.60 8.05
N ALA A 78 5.90 -18.29 8.08
CA ALA A 78 4.62 -17.65 7.82
C ALA A 78 4.34 -17.44 6.32
N ARG A 79 5.35 -17.64 5.47
CA ARG A 79 5.28 -17.41 4.03
C ARG A 79 4.84 -18.68 3.28
N PRO A 80 4.20 -18.60 2.08
CA PRO A 80 3.74 -17.37 1.45
C PRO A 80 2.65 -16.68 2.29
N HIS A 81 2.44 -15.40 2.01
CA HIS A 81 1.40 -14.60 2.66
C HIS A 81 0.06 -14.72 1.93
N TRP A 82 -1.03 -14.33 2.60
CA TRP A 82 -2.38 -14.22 2.01
C TRP A 82 -2.86 -12.79 2.16
N GLY A 83 -3.17 -12.14 1.02
CA GLY A 83 -3.63 -10.75 0.96
C GLY A 83 -2.53 -9.70 0.86
N LEU A 84 -1.25 -10.10 0.76
CA LEU A 84 -0.11 -9.19 0.64
C LEU A 84 -0.23 -8.27 -0.58
N CYS A 85 -0.50 -8.84 -1.74
CA CYS A 85 -0.59 -8.08 -2.99
C CYS A 85 -1.87 -7.22 -3.07
N SER A 86 -2.82 -7.40 -2.15
CA SER A 86 -4.02 -6.56 -2.04
C SER A 86 -3.81 -5.34 -1.13
N ALA A 87 -2.83 -5.36 -0.24
CA ALA A 87 -2.54 -4.23 0.65
C ALA A 87 -2.20 -2.96 -0.15
N ASP A 88 -2.70 -1.82 0.32
CA ASP A 88 -2.41 -0.49 -0.24
C ASP A 88 -1.04 0.01 0.23
N VAL A 89 -0.75 -0.16 1.52
CA VAL A 89 0.51 0.20 2.16
C VAL A 89 0.99 -0.95 3.04
N VAL A 90 2.28 -1.28 2.92
CA VAL A 90 2.98 -2.21 3.81
C VAL A 90 3.98 -1.42 4.62
N ILE A 91 3.85 -1.41 5.95
CA ILE A 91 4.82 -0.82 6.87
C ILE A 91 5.53 -1.95 7.59
N GLU A 92 6.86 -1.92 7.61
CA GLU A 92 7.67 -2.96 8.22
C GLU A 92 8.70 -2.37 9.19
N GLY A 93 8.86 -3.00 10.35
CA GLY A 93 9.82 -2.55 11.37
C GLY A 93 10.33 -3.71 12.21
N LEU A 94 11.44 -3.47 12.92
CA LEU A 94 12.05 -4.44 13.81
C LEU A 94 11.13 -4.78 15.00
N VAL A 95 11.24 -6.02 15.42
CA VAL A 95 10.71 -6.53 16.70
C VAL A 95 11.79 -7.33 17.43
N GLU A 96 11.41 -8.19 18.36
CA GLU A 96 12.37 -8.96 19.14
C GLU A 96 13.35 -9.79 18.30
N GLY A 97 14.60 -9.87 18.74
CA GLY A 97 15.62 -10.77 18.16
C GLY A 97 16.07 -10.39 16.75
N GLY A 98 15.90 -9.13 16.34
CA GLY A 98 16.26 -8.64 15.01
C GLY A 98 15.34 -9.12 13.89
N SER A 99 14.23 -9.77 14.23
CA SER A 99 13.17 -10.11 13.25
C SER A 99 12.31 -8.89 12.97
N THR A 100 11.56 -8.92 11.85
CA THR A 100 10.63 -7.85 11.49
C THR A 100 9.19 -8.28 11.66
N ARG A 101 8.32 -7.28 11.73
CA ARG A 101 6.87 -7.40 11.66
C ARG A 101 6.32 -6.43 10.64
N MET A 102 5.26 -6.81 9.95
CA MET A 102 4.59 -5.93 9.01
C MET A 102 3.24 -5.47 9.58
N MET A 103 2.85 -4.27 9.19
CA MET A 103 1.48 -3.77 9.28
C MET A 103 1.01 -3.48 7.85
N TRP A 104 -0.09 -4.11 7.45
CA TRP A 104 -0.69 -3.88 6.15
C TRP A 104 -1.92 -3.02 6.29
N LEU A 105 -2.00 -1.94 5.52
CA LEU A 105 -3.13 -1.02 5.49
C LEU A 105 -3.95 -1.24 4.22
N PHE A 106 -5.26 -1.22 4.39
CA PHE A 106 -6.23 -1.34 3.32
C PHE A 106 -7.26 -0.23 3.44
N SER A 107 -7.54 0.45 2.34
CA SER A 107 -8.67 1.38 2.24
C SER A 107 -10.00 0.64 2.03
N ASP A 108 -9.94 -0.59 1.51
CA ASP A 108 -11.09 -1.48 1.31
C ASP A 108 -10.66 -2.94 1.44
N VAL A 109 -11.26 -3.66 2.39
CA VAL A 109 -11.01 -5.10 2.60
C VAL A 109 -12.14 -5.98 2.07
N SER A 110 -13.22 -5.42 1.54
CA SER A 110 -14.45 -6.15 1.20
C SER A 110 -14.22 -7.35 0.26
N ASN A 111 -13.22 -7.26 -0.60
CA ASN A 111 -12.89 -8.29 -1.59
C ASN A 111 -11.61 -9.08 -1.26
N VAL A 112 -11.09 -9.01 -0.03
CA VAL A 112 -9.89 -9.76 0.37
C VAL A 112 -10.31 -11.07 1.05
N PRO A 113 -10.18 -12.23 0.37
CA PRO A 113 -10.79 -13.48 0.81
C PRO A 113 -10.05 -14.14 1.98
N LYS A 114 -8.78 -13.83 2.19
CA LYS A 114 -7.94 -14.33 3.30
C LYS A 114 -6.80 -13.36 3.56
N ILE A 115 -6.54 -13.07 4.84
CA ILE A 115 -5.49 -12.14 5.28
C ILE A 115 -4.66 -12.79 6.38
N GLY A 116 -3.35 -12.78 6.23
CA GLY A 116 -2.41 -13.26 7.25
C GLY A 116 -1.17 -13.99 6.70
N SER A 117 -0.44 -14.69 7.57
CA SER A 117 -0.81 -14.99 8.97
C SER A 117 -0.66 -13.77 9.88
N LEU A 118 -1.66 -13.61 10.72
CA LEU A 118 -1.69 -12.52 11.71
C LEU A 118 -0.72 -12.76 12.85
N ARG A 119 -0.29 -11.68 13.50
CA ARG A 119 0.65 -11.74 14.63
C ARG A 119 0.38 -10.62 15.65
N SER A 120 1.10 -10.72 16.78
CA SER A 120 0.95 -9.80 17.90
C SER A 120 1.36 -8.37 17.55
N MET A 121 0.57 -7.41 17.99
CA MET A 121 0.89 -5.99 17.87
C MET A 121 2.05 -5.56 18.80
N ARG A 122 2.71 -4.46 18.45
CA ARG A 122 3.69 -3.74 19.26
C ARG A 122 3.27 -2.29 19.36
N HIS A 123 3.67 -1.60 20.41
CA HIS A 123 3.18 -0.25 20.73
C HIS A 123 3.48 0.76 19.62
N ASP A 124 4.65 0.67 18.98
CA ASP A 124 5.02 1.55 17.87
C ASP A 124 4.02 1.44 16.70
N PHE A 125 3.62 0.21 16.35
CA PHE A 125 2.62 -0.03 15.31
C PHE A 125 1.22 0.44 15.74
N VAL A 126 0.88 0.37 17.02
CA VAL A 126 -0.38 0.94 17.54
C VAL A 126 -0.40 2.45 17.31
N GLU A 127 0.69 3.15 17.63
CA GLU A 127 0.80 4.59 17.42
C GLU A 127 0.80 4.99 15.94
N ILE A 128 1.39 4.16 15.09
CA ILE A 128 1.32 4.38 13.64
C ILE A 128 -0.12 4.18 13.13
N ALA A 129 -0.80 3.11 13.54
CA ALA A 129 -2.19 2.85 13.17
C ALA A 129 -3.13 3.98 13.61
N ASP A 130 -2.93 4.53 14.82
CA ASP A 130 -3.67 5.68 15.33
C ASP A 130 -3.48 6.93 14.45
N GLY A 131 -2.25 7.18 13.99
CA GLY A 131 -1.95 8.25 13.03
C GLY A 131 -2.60 8.10 11.66
N PHE A 132 -3.06 6.91 11.31
CA PHE A 132 -3.88 6.63 10.13
C PHE A 132 -5.38 6.62 10.40
N ASP A 133 -5.82 6.87 11.64
CA ASP A 133 -7.22 6.64 12.08
C ASP A 133 -7.69 5.20 11.77
N ALA A 134 -6.78 4.24 11.79
CA ALA A 134 -7.05 2.87 11.36
C ALA A 134 -7.67 2.02 12.48
N VAL A 135 -8.54 1.08 12.09
CA VAL A 135 -8.94 -0.02 12.97
C VAL A 135 -7.84 -1.09 12.94
N LEU A 136 -7.27 -1.43 14.10
CA LEU A 136 -6.12 -2.33 14.20
C LEU A 136 -6.54 -3.78 14.40
N VAL A 137 -6.17 -4.66 13.48
CA VAL A 137 -6.44 -6.11 13.52
C VAL A 137 -5.14 -6.86 13.83
N HIS A 138 -5.16 -7.70 14.85
CA HIS A 138 -3.97 -8.41 15.30
C HIS A 138 -4.31 -9.75 15.96
N TRP A 139 -3.29 -10.51 16.35
CA TRP A 139 -3.43 -11.74 17.11
C TRP A 139 -2.55 -11.71 18.35
N GLY A 140 -3.11 -11.19 19.45
CA GLY A 140 -2.37 -10.91 20.68
C GLY A 140 -1.49 -9.66 20.58
N GLY A 141 -0.79 -9.33 21.67
CA GLY A 141 0.05 -8.14 21.74
C GLY A 141 1.09 -8.20 22.86
N SER A 142 2.04 -7.25 22.84
CA SER A 142 2.89 -6.99 24.00
C SER A 142 2.09 -6.25 25.10
N PRO A 143 2.49 -6.34 26.38
CA PRO A 143 1.85 -5.54 27.42
C PRO A 143 1.84 -4.04 27.11
N GLN A 144 2.95 -3.53 26.54
CA GLN A 144 3.08 -2.13 26.13
C GLN A 144 2.07 -1.77 25.04
N ALA A 145 1.84 -2.69 24.07
CA ALA A 145 0.86 -2.46 22.99
C ALA A 145 -0.57 -2.40 23.52
N TYR A 146 -0.98 -3.28 24.42
CA TYR A 146 -2.30 -3.20 25.06
C TYR A 146 -2.47 -1.93 25.90
N THR A 147 -1.39 -1.49 26.57
CA THR A 147 -1.38 -0.19 27.27
C THR A 147 -1.58 0.95 26.29
N SER A 148 -0.87 0.94 25.16
CA SER A 148 -0.98 1.98 24.12
C SER A 148 -2.40 2.03 23.52
N VAL A 149 -3.00 0.88 23.17
CA VAL A 149 -4.40 0.78 22.72
C VAL A 149 -5.34 1.42 23.73
N SER A 150 -5.25 1.02 25.00
CA SER A 150 -6.14 1.51 26.05
C SER A 150 -5.95 3.00 26.34
N THR A 151 -4.71 3.49 26.31
CA THR A 151 -4.39 4.88 26.63
C THR A 151 -4.80 5.83 25.51
N ASN A 152 -4.64 5.40 24.27
CA ASN A 152 -4.88 6.23 23.09
C ASN A 152 -6.31 6.06 22.54
N GLY A 153 -7.07 5.05 23.02
CA GLY A 153 -8.43 4.78 22.56
C GLY A 153 -8.49 4.24 21.14
N VAL A 154 -7.47 3.47 20.73
CA VAL A 154 -7.43 2.87 19.39
C VAL A 154 -8.43 1.73 19.32
N ASP A 155 -9.28 1.75 18.28
CA ASP A 155 -10.17 0.60 18.00
C ASP A 155 -9.37 -0.59 17.52
N GLU A 156 -9.55 -1.76 18.16
CA GLU A 156 -8.81 -2.97 17.85
C GLU A 156 -9.68 -4.22 17.79
N LEU A 157 -9.23 -5.22 17.02
CA LEU A 157 -9.85 -6.53 16.90
C LEU A 157 -8.78 -7.61 17.11
N ASP A 158 -8.82 -8.25 18.30
CA ASP A 158 -7.85 -9.27 18.69
C ASP A 158 -8.33 -10.69 18.33
N GLY A 159 -7.56 -11.37 17.48
CA GLY A 159 -7.80 -12.77 17.11
C GLY A 159 -7.84 -13.75 18.29
N LEU A 160 -7.20 -13.43 19.43
CA LEU A 160 -7.33 -14.24 20.65
C LEU A 160 -8.75 -14.24 21.21
N SER A 161 -9.47 -13.13 21.07
CA SER A 161 -10.83 -12.98 21.59
C SER A 161 -11.89 -13.58 20.67
N TYR A 162 -11.60 -13.74 19.39
CA TYR A 162 -12.56 -14.12 18.36
C TYR A 162 -12.13 -15.34 17.53
N GLU A 163 -11.16 -16.13 18.03
CA GLU A 163 -10.75 -17.41 17.42
C GLU A 163 -11.94 -18.38 17.34
N GLY A 164 -12.13 -18.99 16.19
CA GLY A 164 -13.23 -19.92 15.92
C GLY A 164 -14.53 -19.26 15.45
N SER A 165 -14.63 -17.92 15.45
CA SER A 165 -15.76 -17.18 14.89
C SER A 165 -15.35 -16.31 13.70
N TYR A 166 -14.58 -15.25 13.92
CA TYR A 166 -14.11 -14.32 12.89
C TYR A 166 -12.64 -14.53 12.52
N PHE A 167 -11.89 -15.21 13.39
CA PHE A 167 -10.51 -15.58 13.19
C PHE A 167 -10.37 -17.09 13.24
N PHE A 168 -9.51 -17.64 12.39
CA PHE A 168 -9.35 -19.07 12.27
C PHE A 168 -7.88 -19.49 12.09
N ARG A 169 -7.58 -20.77 12.41
CA ARG A 169 -6.29 -21.39 12.18
C ARG A 169 -6.32 -22.19 10.88
N ASP A 170 -5.33 -22.01 10.05
CA ASP A 170 -5.11 -22.89 8.88
C ASP A 170 -4.30 -24.11 9.32
N ASN A 171 -5.04 -25.16 9.71
CA ASN A 171 -4.45 -26.43 10.18
C ASN A 171 -3.88 -27.28 9.03
N THR A 172 -4.00 -26.85 7.77
CA THR A 172 -3.38 -27.56 6.63
C THR A 172 -1.89 -27.22 6.52
N ARG A 173 -1.44 -26.17 7.16
CA ARG A 173 -0.03 -25.76 7.20
C ARG A 173 0.72 -26.55 8.26
N ASN A 174 1.80 -27.23 7.84
CA ASN A 174 2.69 -27.96 8.76
C ASN A 174 3.78 -27.03 9.34
N VAL A 175 3.34 -26.03 10.13
CA VAL A 175 4.19 -25.05 10.80
C VAL A 175 3.70 -24.82 12.23
N ALA A 176 4.50 -24.14 13.07
CA ALA A 176 4.08 -23.81 14.43
C ALA A 176 2.79 -22.97 14.43
N ILE A 177 1.96 -23.19 15.45
CA ILE A 177 0.59 -22.63 15.55
C ILE A 177 0.57 -21.10 15.41
N GLU A 178 1.61 -20.41 15.86
CA GLU A 178 1.72 -18.97 15.76
C GLU A 178 1.90 -18.43 14.31
N HIS A 179 2.05 -19.32 13.33
CA HIS A 179 2.13 -18.99 11.90
C HIS A 179 0.85 -19.37 11.14
N THR A 180 -0.23 -19.73 11.82
CA THR A 180 -1.45 -20.29 11.21
C THR A 180 -2.70 -19.44 11.43
N GLY A 181 -2.60 -18.23 11.99
CA GLY A 181 -3.75 -17.37 12.31
C GLY A 181 -4.15 -16.50 11.12
N TYR A 182 -5.42 -16.54 10.71
CA TYR A 182 -5.98 -15.81 9.58
C TYR A 182 -7.37 -15.24 9.89
N THR A 183 -7.76 -14.28 9.04
CA THR A 183 -9.13 -13.77 8.94
C THR A 183 -9.49 -13.52 7.48
N THR A 184 -10.68 -12.99 7.20
CA THR A 184 -11.12 -12.50 5.89
C THR A 184 -11.56 -11.05 6.02
N GLY A 185 -11.58 -10.30 4.90
CA GLY A 185 -12.11 -8.95 4.92
C GLY A 185 -13.58 -8.90 5.36
N GLU A 186 -14.41 -9.85 4.89
CA GLU A 186 -15.82 -9.99 5.30
C GLU A 186 -15.97 -10.21 6.80
N ASN A 187 -15.16 -11.10 7.40
CA ASN A 187 -15.20 -11.35 8.83
C ASN A 187 -14.89 -10.09 9.65
N ILE A 188 -13.91 -9.30 9.20
CA ILE A 188 -13.53 -8.07 9.89
C ILE A 188 -14.64 -7.03 9.79
N LEU A 189 -15.21 -6.81 8.61
CA LEU A 189 -16.32 -5.86 8.45
C LEU A 189 -17.54 -6.26 9.29
N THR A 190 -17.88 -7.56 9.32
CA THR A 190 -18.97 -8.10 10.14
C THR A 190 -18.70 -7.92 11.64
N LEU A 191 -17.46 -8.16 12.08
CA LEU A 191 -17.09 -7.99 13.49
C LEU A 191 -17.09 -6.51 13.89
N MET A 192 -16.65 -5.61 13.02
CA MET A 192 -16.74 -4.15 13.24
C MET A 192 -18.19 -3.72 13.45
N GLU A 193 -19.10 -4.18 12.59
CA GLU A 193 -20.53 -3.91 12.73
C GLU A 193 -21.08 -4.44 14.06
N GLN A 194 -20.76 -5.70 14.41
CA GLN A 194 -21.20 -6.32 15.67
C GLN A 194 -20.67 -5.58 16.91
N LYS A 195 -19.48 -4.97 16.82
CA LYS A 195 -18.83 -4.23 17.90
C LYS A 195 -19.20 -2.75 17.89
N GLU A 196 -20.04 -2.31 16.95
CA GLU A 196 -20.43 -0.92 16.78
C GLU A 196 -19.21 0.02 16.60
N ILE A 197 -18.13 -0.49 15.97
CA ILE A 197 -16.95 0.31 15.66
C ILE A 197 -17.31 1.31 14.55
N GLU A 198 -17.02 2.60 14.77
CA GLU A 198 -17.23 3.64 13.76
C GLU A 198 -16.37 3.35 12.53
N THR A 199 -17.02 3.23 11.39
CA THR A 199 -16.35 2.93 10.11
C THR A 199 -15.93 4.16 9.33
N LYS A 200 -16.54 5.32 9.62
CA LYS A 200 -16.20 6.58 8.94
C LYS A 200 -14.95 7.19 9.55
N ALA A 201 -14.09 7.70 8.69
CA ALA A 201 -12.93 8.44 9.10
C ALA A 201 -13.33 9.66 9.96
N ASN A 202 -12.54 9.93 10.99
CA ASN A 202 -12.71 11.11 11.83
C ASN A 202 -12.68 12.37 10.96
N SER A 203 -13.58 13.31 11.20
CA SER A 203 -13.66 14.57 10.45
C SER A 203 -12.41 15.44 10.55
N GLN A 204 -11.57 15.21 11.54
CA GLN A 204 -10.27 15.85 11.73
C GLN A 204 -9.10 15.07 11.14
N TYR A 205 -9.36 13.84 10.65
CA TYR A 205 -8.33 13.02 10.02
C TYR A 205 -7.82 13.68 8.75
N THR A 206 -6.51 13.76 8.65
CA THR A 206 -5.80 14.18 7.45
C THR A 206 -4.93 13.03 6.98
N SER A 207 -5.07 12.63 5.73
CA SER A 207 -4.22 11.56 5.17
C SER A 207 -2.75 11.84 5.47
N PRO A 208 -1.99 10.83 5.94
CA PRO A 208 -0.55 10.96 6.13
C PRO A 208 0.18 11.35 4.85
N PHE A 209 -0.36 10.97 3.68
CA PHE A 209 0.30 11.13 2.40
C PHE A 209 -0.45 12.08 1.47
N THR A 210 0.34 12.83 0.69
CA THR A 210 -0.11 13.62 -0.45
C THR A 210 0.36 12.94 -1.72
N PHE A 211 -0.52 12.77 -2.69
CA PHE A 211 -0.22 12.11 -3.97
C PHE A 211 -0.31 13.08 -5.14
N GLY A 212 0.53 12.84 -6.18
CA GLY A 212 0.36 13.41 -7.49
C GLY A 212 -0.89 12.87 -8.19
N LYS A 213 -1.17 13.36 -9.40
CA LYS A 213 -2.29 12.82 -10.18
C LYS A 213 -2.06 11.35 -10.56
N PRO A 214 -3.12 10.53 -10.63
CA PRO A 214 -2.99 9.08 -10.88
C PRO A 214 -2.26 8.69 -12.16
N ASP A 215 -2.33 9.51 -13.20
CA ASP A 215 -1.74 9.28 -14.52
C ASP A 215 -0.41 10.03 -14.76
N GLU A 216 0.05 10.80 -13.77
CA GLU A 216 1.31 11.54 -13.83
C GLU A 216 2.34 10.91 -12.87
N LYS A 217 3.52 10.55 -13.39
CA LYS A 217 4.64 10.09 -12.57
C LYS A 217 5.75 11.13 -12.57
N ARG A 218 6.10 11.65 -11.40
CA ARG A 218 7.24 12.53 -11.26
C ARG A 218 8.53 11.72 -11.19
N THR A 219 9.60 12.31 -11.72
CA THR A 219 10.96 11.82 -11.59
C THR A 219 11.60 12.51 -10.38
N LEU A 220 12.26 11.73 -9.52
CA LEU A 220 12.92 12.22 -8.32
C LEU A 220 14.32 12.79 -8.64
N THR A 221 14.88 13.58 -7.73
CA THR A 221 15.93 14.55 -8.09
C THR A 221 17.36 14.14 -7.78
N ASP A 222 17.59 13.11 -6.92
CA ASP A 222 18.93 12.84 -6.41
C ASP A 222 19.68 11.78 -7.24
N GLY A 223 18.97 11.00 -8.06
CA GLY A 223 19.58 10.05 -8.98
C GLY A 223 18.63 8.96 -9.45
N THR A 224 19.20 8.02 -10.21
CA THR A 224 18.51 6.80 -10.65
C THR A 224 18.58 5.73 -9.58
N CYS A 225 17.56 4.87 -9.51
CA CYS A 225 17.55 3.69 -8.66
C CYS A 225 16.92 2.53 -9.42
N LYS A 226 17.74 1.58 -9.87
CA LYS A 226 17.27 0.34 -10.49
C LYS A 226 17.12 -0.80 -9.49
N GLN A 227 17.82 -0.70 -8.38
CA GLN A 227 17.73 -1.62 -7.26
C GLN A 227 18.00 -0.88 -5.96
N VAL A 228 17.31 -1.28 -4.91
CA VAL A 228 17.66 -0.89 -3.54
C VAL A 228 17.71 -2.13 -2.66
N ASP A 229 18.81 -2.27 -1.94
CA ASP A 229 18.98 -3.28 -0.90
C ASP A 229 18.78 -2.61 0.46
N VAL A 230 17.70 -2.97 1.15
CA VAL A 230 17.31 -2.38 2.44
C VAL A 230 17.71 -3.32 3.56
N PHE A 231 18.46 -2.81 4.53
CA PHE A 231 19.01 -3.59 5.62
C PHE A 231 18.30 -3.30 6.94
N PHE A 232 17.74 -4.33 7.59
CA PHE A 232 17.11 -4.24 8.90
C PHE A 232 18.03 -4.72 10.03
N SER A 233 18.66 -5.89 9.84
CA SER A 233 19.47 -6.50 10.89
C SER A 233 20.33 -7.64 10.35
N THR A 234 21.25 -8.11 11.18
CA THR A 234 22.08 -9.31 10.89
C THR A 234 21.30 -10.63 11.07
N ALA A 235 20.07 -10.59 11.57
CA ALA A 235 19.22 -11.77 11.71
C ALA A 235 18.52 -12.18 10.40
N GLY A 236 18.73 -11.43 9.33
CA GLY A 236 18.00 -11.55 8.07
C GLY A 236 16.85 -10.55 8.01
N TYR A 237 15.86 -10.81 7.15
CA TYR A 237 14.73 -9.91 6.85
C TYR A 237 15.14 -8.68 6.01
N ASN A 238 16.27 -8.74 5.31
CA ASN A 238 16.73 -7.68 4.44
C ASN A 238 16.05 -7.80 3.07
N HIS A 239 15.63 -6.67 2.53
CA HIS A 239 14.87 -6.62 1.28
C HIS A 239 15.73 -6.17 0.12
N THR A 240 15.44 -6.70 -1.06
CA THR A 240 15.88 -6.16 -2.34
C THR A 240 14.64 -5.79 -3.13
N PHE A 241 14.57 -4.54 -3.58
CA PHE A 241 13.56 -4.07 -4.52
C PHE A 241 14.21 -3.81 -5.86
N THR A 242 13.74 -4.48 -6.91
CA THR A 242 14.27 -4.35 -8.27
C THR A 242 13.22 -3.69 -9.16
N TYR A 243 13.62 -2.62 -9.84
CA TYR A 243 12.76 -1.84 -10.73
C TYR A 243 12.57 -2.53 -12.07
N ASP A 244 11.31 -2.67 -12.50
CA ASP A 244 10.95 -3.07 -13.86
C ASP A 244 10.43 -1.85 -14.63
N GLU A 245 11.14 -1.49 -15.69
CA GLU A 245 10.80 -0.33 -16.55
C GLU A 245 9.50 -0.56 -17.34
N SER A 246 9.11 -1.82 -17.55
CA SER A 246 7.95 -2.16 -18.38
C SER A 246 6.62 -1.79 -17.73
N ASP A 247 6.56 -1.84 -16.40
CA ASP A 247 5.36 -1.49 -15.63
C ASP A 247 5.58 -0.38 -14.59
N GLY A 248 6.86 -0.03 -14.36
CA GLY A 248 7.25 1.04 -13.44
C GLY A 248 7.15 0.67 -11.98
N LEU A 249 7.24 -0.61 -11.63
CA LEU A 249 7.12 -1.14 -10.28
C LEU A 249 8.46 -1.66 -9.74
N TYR A 250 8.56 -1.68 -8.42
CA TYR A 250 9.65 -2.29 -7.67
C TYR A 250 9.21 -3.64 -7.12
N TYR A 251 9.82 -4.73 -7.59
CA TYR A 251 9.55 -6.09 -7.19
C TYR A 251 10.38 -6.49 -5.97
N ASN A 252 9.69 -6.94 -4.92
CA ASN A 252 10.29 -7.26 -3.65
C ASN A 252 10.82 -8.70 -3.58
N SER A 253 12.03 -8.83 -3.03
CA SER A 253 12.60 -10.09 -2.56
C SER A 253 13.13 -9.90 -1.14
N ILE A 254 13.08 -10.94 -0.31
CA ILE A 254 13.63 -10.94 1.03
C ILE A 254 14.66 -12.07 1.12
N GLU A 255 15.89 -11.74 1.53
CA GLU A 255 17.03 -12.65 1.54
C GLU A 255 17.16 -13.43 0.20
N GLY A 256 17.05 -12.70 -0.92
CA GLY A 256 17.15 -13.27 -2.27
C GLY A 256 15.96 -14.12 -2.72
N THR A 257 14.93 -14.29 -1.89
CA THR A 257 13.72 -15.05 -2.24
C THR A 257 12.58 -14.10 -2.59
N PRO A 258 11.94 -14.21 -3.77
CA PRO A 258 10.79 -13.38 -4.13
C PRO A 258 9.69 -13.44 -3.08
N MET A 259 9.24 -12.28 -2.59
CA MET A 259 8.15 -12.20 -1.64
C MET A 259 6.82 -12.34 -2.36
N LYS A 260 6.09 -13.41 -2.09
CA LYS A 260 4.90 -13.79 -2.84
C LYS A 260 3.67 -13.92 -1.98
N ASP A 261 2.54 -13.60 -2.60
CA ASP A 261 1.22 -13.99 -2.13
C ASP A 261 0.96 -15.49 -2.41
N ASP A 262 -0.05 -16.08 -1.81
CA ASP A 262 -0.40 -17.51 -1.94
C ASP A 262 -0.76 -17.92 -3.38
N ASN A 263 -1.26 -17.00 -4.18
CA ASN A 263 -1.55 -17.19 -5.61
C ASN A 263 -0.30 -17.16 -6.51
N GLY A 264 0.89 -16.97 -5.91
CA GLY A 264 2.17 -16.91 -6.61
C GLY A 264 2.55 -15.53 -7.14
N GLN A 265 1.69 -14.53 -7.03
CA GLN A 265 2.00 -13.14 -7.40
C GLN A 265 3.10 -12.60 -6.50
N GLN A 266 4.15 -12.03 -7.09
CA GLN A 266 5.21 -11.36 -6.34
C GLN A 266 4.74 -9.97 -5.92
N MET A 267 5.06 -9.58 -4.68
CA MET A 267 4.84 -8.23 -4.19
C MET A 267 5.60 -7.22 -5.05
N ALA A 268 4.87 -6.23 -5.55
CA ALA A 268 5.43 -5.11 -6.29
C ALA A 268 4.75 -3.81 -5.84
N VAL A 269 5.53 -2.74 -5.75
CA VAL A 269 5.06 -1.42 -5.30
C VAL A 269 5.57 -0.31 -6.20
N THR A 270 4.82 0.78 -6.26
CA THR A 270 5.24 2.02 -6.94
C THR A 270 6.25 2.79 -6.12
N ASN A 271 6.10 2.78 -4.80
CA ASN A 271 6.86 3.61 -3.88
C ASN A 271 7.60 2.74 -2.86
N VAL A 272 8.92 2.91 -2.75
CA VAL A 272 9.75 2.33 -1.69
C VAL A 272 10.27 3.48 -0.82
N ILE A 273 9.96 3.44 0.48
CA ILE A 273 10.28 4.51 1.43
C ILE A 273 11.04 3.89 2.60
N GLY A 274 12.20 4.43 2.92
CA GLY A 274 12.94 4.06 4.13
C GLY A 274 12.99 5.23 5.10
N LEU A 275 12.63 4.99 6.35
CA LEU A 275 12.59 5.99 7.41
C LEU A 275 13.58 5.57 8.51
N TYR A 276 14.68 6.31 8.65
CA TYR A 276 15.70 6.03 9.66
C TYR A 276 15.29 6.59 11.00
N MET A 277 15.45 5.76 12.05
CA MET A 277 15.14 6.10 13.44
C MET A 277 16.03 5.36 14.43
N ASN A 278 16.10 5.88 15.64
CA ASN A 278 16.71 5.12 16.73
C ASN A 278 15.79 3.96 17.12
N VAL A 279 16.33 2.75 17.14
CA VAL A 279 15.66 1.52 17.61
C VAL A 279 16.45 0.95 18.76
N SER A 280 15.85 0.87 19.92
CA SER A 280 16.52 0.40 21.15
C SER A 280 15.73 -0.71 21.84
N THR A 281 16.39 -1.56 22.60
CA THR A 281 15.69 -2.54 23.43
C THR A 281 15.09 -1.84 24.65
N ILE A 282 13.81 -2.14 24.95
CA ILE A 282 13.13 -1.60 26.12
C ILE A 282 13.84 -2.03 27.40
N ALA A 283 14.25 -1.07 28.19
CA ALA A 283 15.02 -1.34 29.41
C ALA A 283 14.21 -2.21 30.39
N GLY A 284 14.81 -3.31 30.86
CA GLY A 284 14.18 -4.25 31.79
C GLY A 284 13.16 -5.21 31.16
N ASP A 285 12.95 -5.17 29.85
CA ASP A 285 12.10 -6.13 29.16
C ASP A 285 12.85 -7.45 28.91
N GLY A 286 12.46 -8.49 29.67
CA GLY A 286 13.08 -9.83 29.57
C GLY A 286 12.82 -10.56 28.25
N SER A 287 11.95 -10.03 27.40
CA SER A 287 11.64 -10.59 26.07
C SER A 287 12.44 -9.93 24.96
N GLY A 288 13.22 -8.88 25.26
CA GLY A 288 14.02 -8.16 24.27
C GLY A 288 13.20 -7.37 23.25
N ARG A 289 12.03 -6.86 23.67
CA ARG A 289 11.19 -5.99 22.83
C ARG A 289 11.90 -4.69 22.56
N VAL A 290 11.59 -4.11 21.40
CA VAL A 290 12.18 -2.85 20.97
C VAL A 290 11.20 -1.69 21.10
N ASP A 291 11.76 -0.49 21.14
CA ASP A 291 11.10 0.80 21.11
C ASP A 291 11.70 1.59 19.95
N MET A 292 10.84 2.16 19.11
CA MET A 292 11.22 2.95 17.94
C MET A 292 10.96 4.42 18.22
N ASP A 293 11.97 5.27 18.04
CA ASP A 293 11.77 6.72 18.16
C ASP A 293 11.00 7.26 16.95
N LEU A 294 9.69 7.41 17.11
CA LEU A 294 8.79 7.92 16.08
C LEU A 294 8.75 9.46 16.00
N SER A 295 9.63 10.17 16.66
CA SER A 295 9.62 11.64 16.67
C SER A 295 9.90 12.26 15.30
N GLY A 296 10.78 11.64 14.51
CA GLY A 296 11.17 12.07 13.17
C GLY A 296 12.62 11.73 12.85
N GLY A 297 13.02 11.90 11.59
CA GLY A 297 14.37 11.59 11.14
C GLY A 297 14.58 11.83 9.66
N GLU A 298 15.69 11.34 9.16
CA GLU A 298 16.01 11.29 7.72
C GLU A 298 15.48 10.00 7.10
N GLY A 299 15.45 9.98 5.76
CA GLY A 299 15.02 8.81 5.02
C GLY A 299 15.26 8.94 3.52
N PHE A 300 14.73 8.00 2.78
CA PHE A 300 14.76 8.04 1.33
C PHE A 300 13.37 7.71 0.75
N TYR A 301 13.11 8.27 -0.41
CA TYR A 301 11.95 7.95 -1.23
C TYR A 301 12.41 7.51 -2.61
N ILE A 302 11.94 6.38 -3.07
CA ILE A 302 12.28 5.76 -4.34
C ILE A 302 11.00 5.50 -5.12
N SER A 303 10.94 5.95 -6.37
CA SER A 303 9.81 5.73 -7.27
C SER A 303 10.21 6.01 -8.71
N ASN A 304 9.55 5.36 -9.67
CA ASN A 304 9.73 5.60 -11.10
C ASN A 304 11.22 5.55 -11.55
N GLY A 305 11.97 4.55 -11.04
CA GLY A 305 13.39 4.33 -11.41
C GLY A 305 14.36 5.38 -10.87
N THR A 306 13.93 6.24 -9.92
CA THR A 306 14.70 7.34 -9.35
C THR A 306 14.52 7.44 -7.83
N TYR A 307 15.37 8.24 -7.17
CA TYR A 307 15.28 8.45 -5.72
C TYR A 307 15.53 9.90 -5.31
N GLU A 308 15.10 10.23 -4.11
CA GLU A 308 15.46 11.47 -3.40
C GLU A 308 15.54 11.24 -1.90
N THR A 309 16.40 11.99 -1.24
CA THR A 309 16.52 12.05 0.22
C THR A 309 15.34 12.85 0.78
N ILE A 310 14.78 12.36 1.87
CA ILE A 310 13.62 12.96 2.53
C ILE A 310 13.87 13.13 4.03
N THR A 311 13.01 13.89 4.68
CA THR A 311 12.83 13.86 6.13
C THR A 311 11.41 13.43 6.47
N TRP A 312 11.23 12.93 7.66
CA TRP A 312 9.92 12.48 8.12
C TRP A 312 9.67 12.92 9.56
N LYS A 313 8.40 13.00 9.93
CA LYS A 313 8.00 13.34 11.29
C LYS A 313 6.63 12.74 11.59
N LYS A 314 6.52 12.10 12.75
CA LYS A 314 5.26 11.75 13.38
C LYS A 314 5.06 12.58 14.66
N GLY A 315 6.14 12.78 15.42
CA GLY A 315 6.11 13.47 16.71
C GLY A 315 5.59 12.55 17.82
N ASN A 316 5.54 13.10 19.04
CA ASN A 316 5.30 12.33 20.26
C ASN A 316 3.83 12.15 20.64
N THR A 317 2.89 12.65 19.82
CA THR A 317 1.45 12.40 20.02
C THR A 317 1.06 11.20 19.19
N PRO A 318 0.50 10.13 19.78
CA PRO A 318 0.16 8.90 19.05
C PRO A 318 -0.74 9.12 17.83
N SER A 319 -1.74 9.96 17.91
CA SER A 319 -2.66 10.29 16.82
C SER A 319 -2.08 11.22 15.74
N ASN A 320 -0.85 11.72 15.91
CA ASN A 320 -0.23 12.50 14.85
C ASN A 320 0.01 11.63 13.62
N PRO A 321 -0.32 12.12 12.40
CA PRO A 321 -0.03 11.39 11.18
C PRO A 321 1.48 11.34 10.91
N LEU A 322 1.93 10.26 10.30
CA LEU A 322 3.27 10.14 9.75
C LEU A 322 3.39 11.05 8.52
N LYS A 323 4.17 12.12 8.61
CA LYS A 323 4.37 13.09 7.52
C LYS A 323 5.76 12.98 6.91
N LEU A 324 5.81 13.10 5.58
CA LEU A 324 7.03 13.04 4.78
C LEU A 324 7.29 14.42 4.16
N TYR A 325 8.58 14.79 4.08
CA TYR A 325 8.98 16.10 3.57
C TYR A 325 10.15 15.95 2.59
N ASP A 326 10.14 16.77 1.55
CA ASP A 326 11.27 16.91 0.63
C ASP A 326 12.47 17.63 1.29
N LYS A 327 13.60 17.69 0.61
CA LYS A 327 14.80 18.36 1.09
C LYS A 327 14.65 19.89 1.32
N ASN A 328 13.55 20.48 0.87
CA ASN A 328 13.24 21.89 1.09
C ASN A 328 12.26 22.08 2.27
N GLY A 329 11.82 20.99 2.89
CA GLY A 329 10.85 21.01 3.98
C GLY A 329 9.38 21.14 3.55
N ASN A 330 9.09 20.98 2.25
CA ASN A 330 7.71 20.91 1.77
C ASN A 330 7.16 19.50 1.97
N GLU A 331 5.84 19.37 2.17
CA GLU A 331 5.20 18.08 2.21
C GLU A 331 5.49 17.28 0.92
N LEU A 332 5.95 16.05 1.10
CA LEU A 332 6.35 15.20 -0.02
C LEU A 332 5.14 14.74 -0.82
N VAL A 333 5.20 14.92 -2.14
CA VAL A 333 4.17 14.41 -3.06
C VAL A 333 4.63 13.07 -3.61
N LEU A 334 3.95 12.00 -3.25
CA LEU A 334 4.21 10.65 -3.73
C LEU A 334 3.62 10.43 -5.13
N ASN A 335 4.24 9.54 -5.91
CA ASN A 335 3.61 9.00 -7.12
C ASN A 335 2.42 8.11 -6.72
N ALA A 336 1.32 8.22 -7.46
CA ALA A 336 0.16 7.37 -7.21
C ALA A 336 0.50 5.89 -7.44
N GLY A 337 0.15 5.04 -6.47
CA GLY A 337 0.41 3.62 -6.42
C GLY A 337 0.71 3.12 -5.01
N LYS A 338 0.80 1.81 -4.86
CA LYS A 338 1.09 1.13 -3.59
C LYS A 338 2.46 1.50 -3.04
N SER A 339 2.57 1.46 -1.71
CA SER A 339 3.81 1.82 -1.01
C SER A 339 4.30 0.72 -0.07
N TRP A 340 5.61 0.52 -0.02
CA TRP A 340 6.28 -0.16 1.08
C TRP A 340 7.10 0.86 1.88
N ILE A 341 7.00 0.81 3.21
CA ILE A 341 7.64 1.73 4.15
C ILE A 341 8.44 0.93 5.18
N GLY A 342 9.75 1.06 5.16
CA GLY A 342 10.64 0.48 6.16
C GLY A 342 10.91 1.44 7.31
N LEU A 343 10.65 1.01 8.54
CA LEU A 343 11.06 1.68 9.78
C LEU A 343 12.46 1.15 10.12
N LEU A 344 13.49 1.86 9.69
CA LEU A 344 14.86 1.36 9.62
C LEU A 344 15.71 1.86 10.78
N PRO A 345 16.52 0.99 11.42
CA PRO A 345 17.42 1.44 12.47
C PRO A 345 18.52 2.32 11.86
N GLU A 346 18.69 3.53 12.40
CA GLU A 346 19.66 4.52 11.89
C GLU A 346 21.10 4.06 11.94
N ASN A 347 21.45 3.22 12.93
CA ASN A 347 22.79 2.65 13.07
C ASN A 347 23.18 1.67 11.96
N TYR A 348 22.24 1.30 11.09
CA TYR A 348 22.47 0.49 9.87
C TYR A 348 22.20 1.25 8.58
N SER A 349 22.05 2.57 8.61
CA SER A 349 21.74 3.36 7.41
C SER A 349 22.75 3.17 6.29
N GLU A 350 24.05 3.05 6.61
CA GLU A 350 25.11 2.80 5.64
C GLU A 350 25.08 1.41 4.98
N ASN A 351 24.28 0.47 5.53
CA ASN A 351 24.10 -0.86 4.97
C ASN A 351 22.98 -0.91 3.88
N THR A 352 22.18 0.14 3.79
CA THR A 352 21.21 0.28 2.71
C THR A 352 21.92 0.80 1.46
N VAL A 353 21.78 0.10 0.34
CA VAL A 353 22.45 0.42 -0.93
C VAL A 353 21.42 0.76 -1.99
N ILE A 354 21.49 1.98 -2.54
CA ILE A 354 20.68 2.45 -3.67
C ILE A 354 21.57 2.39 -4.92
N ALA A 355 21.16 1.62 -5.97
CA ALA A 355 21.95 1.33 -7.16
C ALA A 355 21.19 1.58 -8.49
#